data_142534229fdbf2ddd91a4ec17b686710
#
_entry.id   142534229fdbf2ddd91a4ec17b686710
#
_cell.length_a   1.000
_cell.length_b   1.000
_cell.length_c   1.000
_cell.angle_alpha   90.00
_cell.angle_beta   90.00
_cell.angle_gamma   90.00
#
_symmetry.space_group_name_H-M   'P 1'
#
loop_
_entity.id
_entity.type
_entity.pdbx_description
1 polymer ?
#
loop_
_entity_poly.entity_id
_entity_poly.type
_entity_poly.pdbx_seq_one_letter_code
_entity_poly.pdbx_strand_id
1 'polypeptide(L)'
;FYVIFKAFIPTELARDYVTGAVLLGVAPCTAMVFVWSNLTKGDPAHTLVQVSVNDLLIIILFVPWVTFLLGINKVQIPWNTLIFSIVLFVVIPLTAGAITRAVLIKRKGLQFFNEKFVPKFDSITTVGLLLTLIIIFTFQGSVILKYPFNVLLIAVPLVLQNIISAAFSYQLCRVAKLPHNIAAPASLIAASDFFELAVAVAITLFGPDSPVVLVCTVGVLTEVPVMLMLTRYINRTRHWFPEKAG
;
A
#
# COMPACT_ATOMS: atom_id res chain seq x y z
N PHE A 1 -1.61 -0.42 17.98
CA PHE A 1 -2.97 -0.87 17.60
C PHE A 1 -3.67 -1.63 18.73
N TYR A 2 -3.20 -2.80 19.12
CA TYR A 2 -3.88 -3.68 20.09
C TYR A 2 -4.23 -2.97 21.40
N VAL A 3 -3.32 -2.22 21.99
CA VAL A 3 -3.55 -1.48 23.25
C VAL A 3 -4.64 -0.43 23.09
N ILE A 4 -4.62 0.31 21.98
CA ILE A 4 -5.62 1.34 21.67
C ILE A 4 -7.00 0.68 21.51
N PHE A 5 -7.09 -0.34 20.68
CA PHE A 5 -8.38 -0.99 20.41
C PHE A 5 -8.97 -1.64 21.67
N LYS A 6 -8.15 -2.37 22.45
CA LYS A 6 -8.62 -3.04 23.67
C LYS A 6 -9.15 -2.08 24.74
N ALA A 7 -8.72 -0.83 24.73
CA ALA A 7 -9.20 0.17 25.68
C ALA A 7 -10.65 0.63 25.41
N PHE A 8 -11.12 0.51 24.16
CA PHE A 8 -12.41 1.09 23.73
C PHE A 8 -13.43 0.07 23.22
N ILE A 9 -13.01 -1.14 22.87
CA ILE A 9 -13.88 -2.16 22.25
C ILE A 9 -13.61 -3.55 22.83
N PRO A 10 -14.60 -4.49 22.70
CA PRO A 10 -14.45 -5.88 23.14
C PRO A 10 -13.23 -6.56 22.53
N THR A 11 -12.60 -7.46 23.29
CA THR A 11 -11.35 -8.11 22.92
C THR A 11 -11.41 -8.84 21.57
N GLU A 12 -12.53 -9.48 21.24
CA GLU A 12 -12.70 -10.18 19.96
C GLU A 12 -12.67 -9.20 18.79
N LEU A 13 -13.45 -8.12 18.86
CA LEU A 13 -13.46 -7.07 17.82
C LEU A 13 -12.10 -6.36 17.71
N ALA A 14 -11.40 -6.17 18.84
CA ALA A 14 -10.05 -5.62 18.85
C ALA A 14 -9.06 -6.52 18.12
N ARG A 15 -9.20 -7.85 18.21
CA ARG A 15 -8.38 -8.80 17.45
C ARG A 15 -8.62 -8.70 15.94
N ASP A 16 -9.89 -8.61 15.54
CA ASP A 16 -10.24 -8.45 14.12
C ASP A 16 -9.66 -7.16 13.56
N TYR A 17 -9.73 -6.06 14.32
CA TYR A 17 -9.15 -4.79 13.90
C TYR A 17 -7.62 -4.84 13.82
N VAL A 18 -6.96 -5.51 14.75
CA VAL A 18 -5.50 -5.74 14.67
C VAL A 18 -5.17 -6.60 13.47
N THR A 19 -5.98 -7.62 13.18
CA THR A 19 -5.78 -8.48 12.01
C THR A 19 -5.82 -7.67 10.71
N GLY A 20 -6.84 -6.82 10.53
CA GLY A 20 -6.94 -5.94 9.37
C GLY A 20 -5.78 -4.96 9.27
N ALA A 21 -5.37 -4.35 10.40
CA ALA A 21 -4.24 -3.44 10.44
C ALA A 21 -2.89 -4.13 10.12
N VAL A 22 -2.71 -5.37 10.54
CA VAL A 22 -1.53 -6.19 10.19
C VAL A 22 -1.53 -6.52 8.70
N LEU A 23 -2.66 -6.99 8.15
CA LEU A 23 -2.76 -7.28 6.71
C LEU A 23 -2.43 -6.05 5.86
N LEU A 24 -2.92 -4.88 6.28
CA LEU A 24 -2.66 -3.61 5.59
C LEU A 24 -1.18 -3.21 5.71
N GLY A 25 -0.65 -3.12 6.92
CA GLY A 25 0.70 -2.60 7.17
C GLY A 25 1.85 -3.54 6.76
N VAL A 26 1.57 -4.83 6.50
CA VAL A 26 2.57 -5.78 5.98
C VAL A 26 2.64 -5.74 4.44
N ALA A 27 1.67 -5.13 3.78
CA ALA A 27 1.61 -5.02 2.33
C ALA A 27 2.17 -3.67 1.86
N PRO A 28 3.46 -3.56 1.48
CA PRO A 28 4.03 -2.31 1.00
C PRO A 28 3.40 -1.88 -0.33
N CYS A 29 3.20 -0.59 -0.52
CA CYS A 29 2.55 -0.05 -1.71
C CYS A 29 3.34 -0.34 -2.99
N THR A 30 2.63 -0.69 -4.04
CA THR A 30 3.17 -0.87 -5.39
C THR A 30 2.34 -0.12 -6.45
N ALA A 31 1.05 0.06 -6.23
CA ALA A 31 0.13 0.66 -7.21
C ALA A 31 0.23 2.20 -7.28
N MET A 32 0.20 2.87 -6.12
CA MET A 32 0.19 4.34 -6.03
C MET A 32 1.58 4.98 -6.02
N VAL A 33 2.63 4.18 -6.04
CA VAL A 33 4.03 4.63 -5.90
C VAL A 33 4.42 5.68 -6.93
N PHE A 34 4.06 5.48 -8.20
CA PHE A 34 4.37 6.44 -9.26
C PHE A 34 3.60 7.75 -9.13
N VAL A 35 2.39 7.72 -8.58
CA VAL A 35 1.62 8.94 -8.29
C VAL A 35 2.35 9.78 -7.25
N TRP A 36 2.79 9.17 -6.14
CA TRP A 36 3.54 9.87 -5.09
C TRP A 36 4.89 10.38 -5.59
N SER A 37 5.59 9.57 -6.40
CA SER A 37 6.85 9.96 -7.05
C SER A 37 6.66 11.18 -7.97
N ASN A 38 5.66 11.17 -8.84
CA ASN A 38 5.37 12.28 -9.75
C ASN A 38 5.03 13.56 -9.01
N LEU A 39 4.21 13.48 -7.96
CA LEU A 39 3.82 14.64 -7.13
C LEU A 39 5.00 15.27 -6.39
N THR A 40 6.07 14.52 -6.13
CA THR A 40 7.28 15.01 -5.47
C THR A 40 8.45 15.25 -6.42
N LYS A 41 8.22 15.16 -7.74
CA LYS A 41 9.27 15.24 -8.77
C LYS A 41 10.39 14.22 -8.52
N GLY A 42 9.99 13.00 -8.13
CA GLY A 42 10.88 11.88 -7.88
C GLY A 42 11.58 11.38 -9.13
N ASP A 43 12.66 10.65 -8.93
CA ASP A 43 13.39 9.97 -10.01
C ASP A 43 12.62 8.70 -10.44
N PRO A 44 12.16 8.61 -11.71
CA PRO A 44 11.35 7.47 -12.15
C PRO A 44 12.12 6.15 -12.14
N ALA A 45 13.43 6.18 -12.38
CA ALA A 45 14.25 4.96 -12.40
C ALA A 45 14.41 4.39 -10.98
N HIS A 46 14.69 5.25 -10.00
CA HIS A 46 14.72 4.85 -8.59
C HIS A 46 13.35 4.38 -8.10
N THR A 47 12.29 5.08 -8.48
CA THR A 47 10.91 4.67 -8.15
C THR A 47 10.59 3.28 -8.68
N LEU A 48 10.97 2.97 -9.92
CA LEU A 48 10.79 1.64 -10.51
C LEU A 48 11.55 0.55 -9.72
N VAL A 49 12.77 0.84 -9.30
CA VAL A 49 13.56 -0.09 -8.47
C VAL A 49 12.86 -0.33 -7.13
N GLN A 50 12.36 0.72 -6.48
CA GLN A 50 11.64 0.61 -5.21
C GLN A 50 10.38 -0.25 -5.33
N VAL A 51 9.56 -0.05 -6.38
CA VAL A 51 8.38 -0.89 -6.67
C VAL A 51 8.80 -2.35 -6.85
N SER A 52 9.83 -2.59 -7.66
CA SER A 52 10.31 -3.96 -7.92
C SER A 52 10.80 -4.65 -6.64
N VAL A 53 11.46 -3.92 -5.75
CA VAL A 53 11.87 -4.43 -4.43
C VAL A 53 10.65 -4.72 -3.56
N ASN A 54 9.66 -3.82 -3.52
CA ASN A 54 8.42 -4.04 -2.77
C ASN A 54 7.68 -5.29 -3.25
N ASP A 55 7.54 -5.48 -4.56
CA ASP A 55 6.92 -6.68 -5.13
C ASP A 55 7.65 -7.97 -4.71
N LEU A 56 8.99 -7.97 -4.74
CA LEU A 56 9.78 -9.10 -4.26
C LEU A 56 9.61 -9.34 -2.76
N LEU A 57 9.57 -8.27 -1.95
CA LEU A 57 9.32 -8.37 -0.51
C LEU A 57 7.93 -8.94 -0.22
N ILE A 58 6.90 -8.53 -0.95
CA ILE A 58 5.55 -9.10 -0.81
C ILE A 58 5.59 -10.61 -1.10
N ILE A 59 6.20 -11.03 -2.20
CA ILE A 59 6.25 -12.44 -2.60
C ILE A 59 6.96 -13.30 -1.52
N ILE A 60 8.04 -12.79 -0.94
CA ILE A 60 8.88 -13.55 -0.03
C ILE A 60 8.41 -13.42 1.43
N LEU A 61 8.06 -12.22 1.87
CA LEU A 61 7.89 -11.89 3.28
C LEU A 61 6.44 -11.72 3.72
N PHE A 62 5.49 -11.47 2.83
CA PHE A 62 4.11 -11.20 3.23
C PHE A 62 3.52 -12.34 4.07
N VAL A 63 3.59 -13.58 3.56
CA VAL A 63 3.05 -14.75 4.27
C VAL A 63 3.76 -14.99 5.61
N PRO A 64 5.11 -15.04 5.69
CA PRO A 64 5.82 -15.19 6.95
C PRO A 64 5.49 -14.09 7.97
N TRP A 65 5.47 -12.82 7.55
CA TRP A 65 5.19 -11.70 8.47
C TRP A 65 3.75 -11.69 8.96
N VAL A 66 2.77 -11.90 8.06
CA VAL A 66 1.35 -12.00 8.46
C VAL A 66 1.18 -13.14 9.47
N THR A 67 1.73 -14.31 9.19
CA THR A 67 1.60 -15.47 10.09
C THR A 67 2.29 -15.23 11.43
N PHE A 68 3.47 -14.63 11.42
CA PHE A 68 4.20 -14.30 12.65
C PHE A 68 3.44 -13.29 13.50
N LEU A 69 3.02 -12.16 12.92
CA LEU A 69 2.35 -11.09 13.64
C LEU A 69 0.94 -11.48 14.13
N LEU A 70 0.21 -12.26 13.34
CA LEU A 70 -1.11 -12.74 13.73
C LEU A 70 -1.02 -13.94 14.67
N GLY A 71 0.01 -14.76 14.56
CA GLY A 71 0.31 -15.83 15.50
C GLY A 71 0.53 -15.33 16.93
N ILE A 72 1.15 -14.17 17.12
CA ILE A 72 1.27 -13.49 18.41
C ILE A 72 -0.11 -13.18 18.99
N ASN A 73 -1.07 -12.84 18.15
CA ASN A 73 -2.46 -12.51 18.53
C ASN A 73 -3.39 -13.74 18.58
N LYS A 74 -2.83 -14.96 18.44
CA LYS A 74 -3.57 -16.24 18.42
C LYS A 74 -4.61 -16.34 17.30
N VAL A 75 -4.41 -15.64 16.20
CA VAL A 75 -5.23 -15.76 14.98
C VAL A 75 -4.61 -16.83 14.11
N GLN A 76 -5.37 -17.89 13.85
CA GLN A 76 -4.94 -18.96 12.95
C GLN A 76 -5.36 -18.63 11.52
N ILE A 77 -4.39 -18.47 10.64
CA ILE A 77 -4.63 -18.23 9.23
C ILE A 77 -4.06 -19.40 8.42
N PRO A 78 -4.85 -19.98 7.49
CA PRO A 78 -4.39 -21.10 6.68
C PRO A 78 -3.32 -20.62 5.66
N TRP A 79 -2.13 -21.16 5.76
CA TRP A 79 -0.99 -20.84 4.88
C TRP A 79 -1.34 -21.00 3.40
N ASN A 80 -2.08 -22.05 3.07
CA ASN A 80 -2.48 -22.33 1.68
C ASN A 80 -3.28 -21.17 1.08
N THR A 81 -4.20 -20.58 1.84
CA THR A 81 -5.02 -19.46 1.38
C THR A 81 -4.18 -18.19 1.20
N LEU A 82 -3.24 -17.91 2.11
CA LEU A 82 -2.31 -16.79 1.97
C LEU A 82 -1.41 -16.95 0.73
N ILE A 83 -0.80 -18.11 0.56
CA ILE A 83 0.05 -18.40 -0.61
C ILE A 83 -0.76 -18.27 -1.90
N PHE A 84 -1.97 -18.84 -1.93
CA PHE A 84 -2.85 -18.73 -3.09
C PHE A 84 -3.20 -17.28 -3.42
N SER A 85 -3.49 -16.45 -2.42
CA SER A 85 -3.75 -15.02 -2.60
C SER A 85 -2.54 -14.30 -3.21
N ILE A 86 -1.33 -14.53 -2.70
CA ILE A 86 -0.11 -13.93 -3.27
C ILE A 86 0.12 -14.39 -4.71
N VAL A 87 -0.06 -15.67 -5.00
CA VAL A 87 0.08 -16.19 -6.37
C VAL A 87 -0.93 -15.50 -7.29
N LEU A 88 -2.20 -15.43 -6.88
CA LEU A 88 -3.28 -14.88 -7.71
C LEU A 88 -3.16 -13.37 -7.91
N PHE A 89 -2.91 -12.61 -6.84
CA PHE A 89 -2.97 -11.15 -6.87
C PHE A 89 -1.63 -10.46 -7.16
N VAL A 90 -0.50 -11.15 -6.96
CA VAL A 90 0.83 -10.57 -7.17
C VAL A 90 1.61 -11.32 -8.25
N VAL A 91 1.86 -12.63 -8.07
CA VAL A 91 2.75 -13.38 -8.96
C VAL A 91 2.22 -13.45 -10.39
N ILE A 92 0.94 -13.78 -10.58
CA ILE A 92 0.33 -13.89 -11.92
C ILE A 92 0.35 -12.53 -12.65
N PRO A 93 -0.14 -11.41 -12.09
CA PRO A 93 -0.10 -10.12 -12.78
C PRO A 93 1.32 -9.66 -13.07
N LEU A 94 2.25 -9.82 -12.13
CA LEU A 94 3.65 -9.41 -12.30
C LEU A 94 4.33 -10.20 -13.43
N THR A 95 4.17 -11.52 -13.46
CA THR A 95 4.74 -12.36 -14.52
C THR A 95 4.12 -12.07 -15.88
N ALA A 96 2.80 -11.86 -15.94
CA ALA A 96 2.12 -11.47 -17.17
C ALA A 96 2.63 -10.12 -17.70
N GLY A 97 2.81 -9.14 -16.82
CA GLY A 97 3.40 -7.85 -17.15
C GLY A 97 4.85 -7.97 -17.66
N ALA A 98 5.67 -8.74 -16.96
CA ALA A 98 7.08 -8.97 -17.34
C ALA A 98 7.20 -9.68 -18.71
N ILE A 99 6.41 -10.71 -18.96
CA ILE A 99 6.38 -11.40 -20.24
C ILE A 99 5.91 -10.47 -21.36
N THR A 100 4.82 -9.73 -21.14
CA THR A 100 4.30 -8.75 -22.09
C THR A 100 5.34 -7.70 -22.46
N ARG A 101 6.02 -7.13 -21.46
CA ARG A 101 7.11 -6.17 -21.64
C ARG A 101 8.24 -6.78 -22.49
N ALA A 102 8.72 -7.96 -22.12
CA ALA A 102 9.82 -8.64 -22.81
C ALA A 102 9.46 -8.94 -24.30
N VAL A 103 8.26 -9.46 -24.55
CA VAL A 103 7.79 -9.77 -25.89
C VAL A 103 7.61 -8.52 -26.74
N LEU A 104 7.01 -7.47 -26.20
CA LEU A 104 6.78 -6.23 -26.95
C LEU A 104 8.08 -5.48 -27.25
N ILE A 105 9.01 -5.41 -26.31
CA ILE A 105 10.31 -4.79 -26.55
C ILE A 105 11.07 -5.57 -27.62
N LYS A 106 11.07 -6.90 -27.57
CA LYS A 106 11.71 -7.76 -28.58
C LYS A 106 11.10 -7.61 -29.97
N ARG A 107 9.77 -7.45 -30.06
CA ARG A 107 9.04 -7.41 -31.36
C ARG A 107 8.93 -6.02 -31.95
N LYS A 108 8.75 -4.97 -31.13
CA LYS A 108 8.39 -3.62 -31.57
C LYS A 108 9.34 -2.52 -31.06
N GLY A 109 10.32 -2.90 -30.23
CA GLY A 109 11.29 -1.97 -29.66
C GLY A 109 10.83 -1.24 -28.40
N LEU A 110 11.80 -0.68 -27.68
CA LEU A 110 11.59 0.02 -26.40
C LEU A 110 10.78 1.32 -26.58
N GLN A 111 11.00 2.04 -27.68
CA GLN A 111 10.29 3.29 -27.96
C GLN A 111 8.78 3.05 -28.14
N PHE A 112 8.40 2.04 -28.92
CA PHE A 112 6.99 1.66 -29.06
C PHE A 112 6.36 1.27 -27.73
N PHE A 113 7.10 0.52 -26.89
CA PHE A 113 6.62 0.12 -25.58
C PHE A 113 6.31 1.33 -24.70
N ASN A 114 7.27 2.27 -24.56
CA ASN A 114 7.13 3.43 -23.67
C ASN A 114 6.16 4.50 -24.18
N GLU A 115 6.15 4.77 -25.50
CA GLU A 115 5.40 5.90 -26.06
C GLU A 115 3.99 5.52 -26.54
N LYS A 116 3.79 4.28 -26.96
CA LYS A 116 2.50 3.85 -27.55
C LYS A 116 1.75 2.79 -26.76
N PHE A 117 2.47 1.93 -26.02
CA PHE A 117 1.83 0.82 -25.30
C PHE A 117 1.51 1.22 -23.85
N VAL A 118 2.49 1.65 -23.07
CA VAL A 118 2.33 2.00 -21.65
C VAL A 118 1.26 3.07 -21.44
N PRO A 119 1.21 4.20 -22.20
CA PRO A 119 0.22 5.26 -21.96
C PRO A 119 -1.23 4.82 -22.13
N LYS A 120 -1.48 3.74 -22.88
CA LYS A 120 -2.85 3.21 -23.03
C LYS A 120 -3.37 2.58 -21.74
N PHE A 121 -2.46 2.11 -20.87
CA PHE A 121 -2.82 1.50 -19.60
C PHE A 121 -3.03 2.52 -18.48
N ASP A 122 -2.56 3.75 -18.61
CA ASP A 122 -2.74 4.78 -17.59
C ASP A 122 -4.23 5.02 -17.30
N SER A 123 -5.05 5.15 -18.36
CA SER A 123 -6.50 5.30 -18.21
C SER A 123 -7.17 4.03 -17.68
N ILE A 124 -6.72 2.85 -18.15
CA ILE A 124 -7.26 1.56 -17.70
C ILE A 124 -6.96 1.35 -16.21
N THR A 125 -5.74 1.65 -15.78
CA THR A 125 -5.32 1.56 -14.37
C THR A 125 -6.15 2.49 -13.50
N THR A 126 -6.34 3.74 -13.92
CA THR A 126 -7.16 4.72 -13.21
C THR A 126 -8.61 4.26 -13.08
N VAL A 127 -9.21 3.79 -14.18
CA VAL A 127 -10.60 3.27 -14.17
C VAL A 127 -10.70 2.03 -13.29
N GLY A 128 -9.73 1.12 -13.39
CA GLY A 128 -9.66 -0.08 -12.53
C GLY A 128 -9.59 0.27 -11.05
N LEU A 129 -8.73 1.22 -10.68
CA LEU A 129 -8.61 1.71 -9.30
C LEU A 129 -9.93 2.31 -8.81
N LEU A 130 -10.55 3.20 -9.60
CA LEU A 130 -11.83 3.80 -9.23
C LEU A 130 -12.95 2.75 -9.08
N LEU A 131 -13.00 1.77 -9.98
CA LEU A 131 -13.96 0.67 -9.89
C LEU A 131 -13.75 -0.17 -8.63
N THR A 132 -12.50 -0.49 -8.29
CA THR A 132 -12.16 -1.20 -7.05
C THR A 132 -12.63 -0.41 -5.83
N LEU A 133 -12.37 0.90 -5.78
CA LEU A 133 -12.84 1.76 -4.70
C LEU A 133 -14.37 1.76 -4.59
N ILE A 134 -15.08 1.90 -5.70
CA ILE A 134 -16.56 1.86 -5.72
C ILE A 134 -17.07 0.53 -5.16
N ILE A 135 -16.48 -0.60 -5.59
CA ILE A 135 -16.88 -1.92 -5.10
C ILE A 135 -16.63 -2.05 -3.60
N ILE A 136 -15.45 -1.68 -3.11
CA ILE A 136 -15.09 -1.75 -1.69
C ILE A 136 -16.05 -0.90 -0.86
N PHE A 137 -16.31 0.35 -1.26
CA PHE A 137 -17.24 1.22 -0.54
C PHE A 137 -18.70 0.76 -0.63
N THR A 138 -19.09 0.08 -1.69
CA THR A 138 -20.42 -0.51 -1.81
C THR A 138 -20.63 -1.61 -0.75
N PHE A 139 -19.62 -2.48 -0.55
CA PHE A 139 -19.70 -3.53 0.47
C PHE A 139 -19.63 -2.97 1.89
N GLN A 140 -18.79 -2.00 2.16
CA GLN A 140 -18.52 -1.50 3.51
C GLN A 140 -19.30 -0.23 3.88
N GLY A 141 -19.99 0.41 2.92
CA GLY A 141 -20.65 1.70 3.13
C GLY A 141 -21.68 1.69 4.26
N SER A 142 -22.49 0.64 4.35
CA SER A 142 -23.49 0.49 5.40
C SER A 142 -22.85 0.36 6.80
N VAL A 143 -21.72 -0.35 6.90
CA VAL A 143 -20.98 -0.55 8.16
C VAL A 143 -20.31 0.76 8.59
N ILE A 144 -19.71 1.48 7.64
CA ILE A 144 -19.10 2.80 7.87
C ILE A 144 -20.12 3.79 8.43
N LEU A 145 -21.29 3.87 7.81
CA LEU A 145 -22.36 4.78 8.25
C LEU A 145 -22.97 4.39 9.58
N LYS A 146 -23.10 3.08 9.85
CA LYS A 146 -23.69 2.57 11.08
C LYS A 146 -22.77 2.70 12.30
N TYR A 147 -21.45 2.60 12.11
CA TYR A 147 -20.46 2.59 13.17
C TYR A 147 -19.38 3.66 13.00
N PRO A 148 -19.72 4.97 12.93
CA PRO A 148 -18.76 6.03 12.66
C PRO A 148 -17.66 6.15 13.73
N PHE A 149 -17.98 5.82 14.99
CA PHE A 149 -17.01 5.78 16.07
C PHE A 149 -15.92 4.72 15.83
N ASN A 150 -16.28 3.54 15.34
CA ASN A 150 -15.33 2.49 15.03
C ASN A 150 -14.42 2.89 13.86
N VAL A 151 -14.99 3.58 12.86
CA VAL A 151 -14.22 4.13 11.74
C VAL A 151 -13.18 5.13 12.24
N LEU A 152 -13.57 6.04 13.13
CA LEU A 152 -12.62 7.01 13.72
C LEU A 152 -11.55 6.32 14.58
N LEU A 153 -11.95 5.33 15.38
CA LEU A 153 -11.03 4.55 16.22
C LEU A 153 -9.98 3.79 15.37
N ILE A 154 -10.36 3.30 14.20
CA ILE A 154 -9.46 2.64 13.25
C ILE A 154 -8.59 3.69 12.53
N ALA A 155 -9.18 4.81 12.11
CA ALA A 155 -8.50 5.84 11.34
C ALA A 155 -7.31 6.47 12.10
N VAL A 156 -7.48 6.77 13.39
CA VAL A 156 -6.42 7.44 14.19
C VAL A 156 -5.09 6.68 14.19
N PRO A 157 -5.03 5.40 14.57
CA PRO A 157 -3.77 4.67 14.57
C PRO A 157 -3.20 4.45 13.16
N LEU A 158 -4.03 4.30 12.11
CA LEU A 158 -3.56 4.19 10.72
C LEU A 158 -2.92 5.49 10.24
N VAL A 159 -3.55 6.63 10.52
CA VAL A 159 -2.97 7.96 10.21
C VAL A 159 -1.64 8.17 10.93
N LEU A 160 -1.56 7.80 12.22
CA LEU A 160 -0.31 7.89 12.98
C LEU A 160 0.77 6.97 12.39
N GLN A 161 0.43 5.75 11.99
CA GLN A 161 1.36 4.84 11.32
C GLN A 161 1.95 5.47 10.05
N ASN A 162 1.11 6.01 9.16
CA ASN A 162 1.56 6.63 7.91
C ASN A 162 2.48 7.84 8.19
N ILE A 163 2.10 8.70 9.13
CA ILE A 163 2.91 9.87 9.50
C ILE A 163 4.25 9.45 10.10
N ILE A 164 4.26 8.49 11.02
CA ILE A 164 5.48 8.00 11.67
C ILE A 164 6.41 7.33 10.65
N SER A 165 5.86 6.46 9.79
CA SER A 165 6.63 5.76 8.73
C SER A 165 7.24 6.75 7.74
N ALA A 166 6.45 7.75 7.28
CA ALA A 166 6.96 8.82 6.42
C ALA A 166 8.06 9.64 7.09
N ALA A 167 7.83 10.09 8.33
CA ALA A 167 8.77 10.91 9.05
C ALA A 167 10.08 10.17 9.32
N PHE A 168 9.99 8.91 9.76
CA PHE A 168 11.16 8.05 10.01
C PHE A 168 11.98 7.83 8.73
N SER A 169 11.32 7.40 7.65
CA SER A 169 11.98 7.17 6.36
C SER A 169 12.58 8.46 5.78
N TYR A 170 11.87 9.60 5.89
CA TYR A 170 12.36 10.89 5.43
C TYR A 170 13.61 11.35 6.18
N GLN A 171 13.62 11.20 7.51
CA GLN A 171 14.79 11.51 8.32
C GLN A 171 15.96 10.55 8.03
N LEU A 172 15.69 9.28 7.84
CA LEU A 172 16.72 8.29 7.48
C LEU A 172 17.38 8.66 6.14
N CYS A 173 16.60 9.01 5.12
CA CYS A 173 17.11 9.48 3.84
C CYS A 173 17.94 10.77 3.98
N ARG A 174 17.54 11.69 4.87
CA ARG A 174 18.28 12.91 5.17
C ARG A 174 19.63 12.61 5.82
N VAL A 175 19.67 11.72 6.82
CA VAL A 175 20.92 11.29 7.47
C VAL A 175 21.85 10.60 6.46
N ALA A 176 21.27 9.79 5.55
CA ALA A 176 22.00 9.16 4.46
C ALA A 176 22.43 10.14 3.35
N LYS A 177 22.10 11.43 3.47
CA LYS A 177 22.43 12.49 2.48
C LYS A 177 21.94 12.19 1.06
N LEU A 178 20.82 11.47 0.94
CA LEU A 178 20.20 11.21 -0.37
C LEU A 178 19.60 12.50 -0.93
N PRO A 179 19.62 12.71 -2.26
CA PRO A 179 18.98 13.87 -2.86
C PRO A 179 17.44 13.79 -2.73
N HIS A 180 16.78 14.94 -2.71
CA HIS A 180 15.34 15.03 -2.47
C HIS A 180 14.49 14.20 -3.47
N ASN A 181 14.89 14.12 -4.73
CA ASN A 181 14.18 13.35 -5.76
C ASN A 181 14.21 11.82 -5.53
N ILE A 182 15.04 11.33 -4.62
CA ILE A 182 15.06 9.95 -4.13
C ILE A 182 14.39 9.87 -2.77
N ALA A 183 14.74 10.76 -1.85
CA ALA A 183 14.26 10.76 -0.48
C ALA A 183 12.74 10.98 -0.37
N ALA A 184 12.18 11.88 -1.19
CA ALA A 184 10.76 12.21 -1.15
C ALA A 184 9.87 11.03 -1.58
N PRO A 185 10.05 10.41 -2.76
CA PRO A 185 9.27 9.22 -3.12
C PRO A 185 9.52 8.06 -2.15
N ALA A 186 10.77 7.80 -1.74
CA ALA A 186 11.08 6.72 -0.79
C ALA A 186 10.30 6.84 0.51
N SER A 187 10.16 8.06 1.04
CA SER A 187 9.43 8.32 2.28
C SER A 187 7.92 8.11 2.14
N LEU A 188 7.36 8.53 1.02
CA LEU A 188 5.94 8.33 0.73
C LEU A 188 5.62 6.86 0.45
N ILE A 189 6.49 6.17 -0.27
CA ILE A 189 6.35 4.74 -0.53
C ILE A 189 6.41 3.93 0.76
N ALA A 190 7.31 4.30 1.69
CA ALA A 190 7.43 3.63 2.99
C ALA A 190 6.22 3.86 3.91
N ALA A 191 5.41 4.88 3.65
CA ALA A 191 4.21 5.21 4.41
C ALA A 191 2.91 4.76 3.75
N SER A 192 2.96 4.34 2.50
CA SER A 192 1.80 3.94 1.71
C SER A 192 1.66 2.42 1.76
N ASP A 193 0.44 1.95 1.97
CA ASP A 193 0.10 0.54 2.05
C ASP A 193 -0.49 0.03 0.72
N PHE A 194 -0.35 -1.26 0.43
CA PHE A 194 -0.98 -1.89 -0.72
C PHE A 194 -2.37 -2.40 -0.34
N PHE A 195 -3.31 -1.49 -0.21
CA PHE A 195 -4.65 -1.79 0.28
C PHE A 195 -5.43 -2.75 -0.60
N GLU A 196 -5.22 -2.76 -1.91
CA GLU A 196 -5.90 -3.68 -2.83
C GLU A 196 -5.57 -5.13 -2.50
N LEU A 197 -4.30 -5.42 -2.22
CA LEU A 197 -3.88 -6.74 -1.78
C LEU A 197 -4.45 -7.06 -0.39
N ALA A 198 -4.35 -6.13 0.55
CA ALA A 198 -4.84 -6.32 1.90
C ALA A 198 -6.35 -6.61 1.94
N VAL A 199 -7.16 -5.83 1.19
CA VAL A 199 -8.61 -6.05 1.07
C VAL A 199 -8.91 -7.38 0.39
N ALA A 200 -8.23 -7.73 -0.71
CA ALA A 200 -8.46 -8.98 -1.42
C ALA A 200 -8.16 -10.19 -0.53
N VAL A 201 -7.05 -10.15 0.22
CA VAL A 201 -6.69 -11.21 1.19
C VAL A 201 -7.71 -11.24 2.33
N ALA A 202 -8.10 -10.09 2.88
CA ALA A 202 -9.09 -10.01 3.97
C ALA A 202 -10.45 -10.58 3.56
N ILE A 203 -10.94 -10.25 2.37
CA ILE A 203 -12.20 -10.80 1.83
C ILE A 203 -12.09 -12.31 1.65
N THR A 204 -10.98 -12.79 1.12
CA THR A 204 -10.76 -14.22 0.84
C THR A 204 -10.71 -15.05 2.13
N LEU A 205 -10.11 -14.49 3.19
CA LEU A 205 -9.93 -15.20 4.46
C LEU A 205 -11.13 -15.08 5.40
N PHE A 206 -11.77 -13.92 5.45
CA PHE A 206 -12.76 -13.57 6.49
C PHE A 206 -14.16 -13.23 5.93
N GLY A 207 -14.28 -13.14 4.61
CA GLY A 207 -15.53 -12.72 3.96
C GLY A 207 -15.67 -11.19 3.85
N PRO A 208 -16.52 -10.71 2.91
CA PRO A 208 -16.64 -9.29 2.57
C PRO A 208 -17.20 -8.41 3.70
N ASP A 209 -18.04 -8.98 4.58
CA ASP A 209 -18.72 -8.24 5.66
C ASP A 209 -17.91 -8.25 6.98
N SER A 210 -16.68 -8.77 6.97
CA SER A 210 -15.91 -8.94 8.21
C SER A 210 -15.36 -7.61 8.74
N PRO A 211 -15.19 -7.46 10.07
CA PRO A 211 -14.53 -6.30 10.66
C PRO A 211 -13.07 -6.12 10.19
N VAL A 212 -12.42 -7.20 9.74
CA VAL A 212 -11.07 -7.18 9.18
C VAL A 212 -11.05 -6.36 7.87
N VAL A 213 -12.05 -6.58 6.99
CA VAL A 213 -12.18 -5.84 5.72
C VAL A 213 -12.51 -4.38 5.98
N LEU A 214 -13.31 -4.08 7.03
CA LEU A 214 -13.59 -2.69 7.42
C LEU A 214 -12.28 -1.92 7.69
N VAL A 215 -11.33 -2.51 8.41
CA VAL A 215 -10.03 -1.85 8.70
C VAL A 215 -9.27 -1.52 7.42
N CYS A 216 -9.18 -2.48 6.50
CA CYS A 216 -8.52 -2.26 5.22
C CYS A 216 -9.21 -1.15 4.41
N THR A 217 -10.54 -1.08 4.46
CA THR A 217 -11.34 -0.04 3.79
C THR A 217 -11.12 1.34 4.41
N VAL A 218 -11.09 1.43 5.74
CA VAL A 218 -10.77 2.68 6.45
C VAL A 218 -9.34 3.14 6.15
N GLY A 219 -8.41 2.19 5.97
CA GLY A 219 -7.05 2.48 5.49
C GLY A 219 -7.06 3.29 4.21
N VAL A 220 -7.80 2.85 3.21
CA VAL A 220 -7.96 3.57 1.92
C VAL A 220 -8.49 5.00 2.12
N LEU A 221 -9.53 5.16 2.96
CA LEU A 221 -10.14 6.47 3.24
C LEU A 221 -9.15 7.45 3.88
N THR A 222 -8.29 6.96 4.75
CA THR A 222 -7.35 7.79 5.51
C THR A 222 -6.04 8.02 4.77
N GLU A 223 -5.58 7.05 4.01
CA GLU A 223 -4.29 7.10 3.33
C GLU A 223 -4.21 8.26 2.34
N VAL A 224 -5.14 8.37 1.40
CA VAL A 224 -5.06 9.38 0.33
C VAL A 224 -4.98 10.81 0.86
N PRO A 225 -5.84 11.28 1.79
CA PRO A 225 -5.73 12.60 2.38
C PRO A 225 -4.40 12.83 3.11
N VAL A 226 -3.94 11.84 3.89
CA VAL A 226 -2.69 11.92 4.65
C VAL A 226 -1.49 11.99 3.71
N MET A 227 -1.45 11.16 2.67
CA MET A 227 -0.38 11.15 1.69
C MET A 227 -0.29 12.45 0.90
N LEU A 228 -1.42 13.06 0.55
CA LEU A 228 -1.44 14.39 -0.09
C LEU A 228 -0.92 15.49 0.86
N MET A 229 -1.24 15.40 2.15
CA MET A 229 -0.71 16.31 3.18
C MET A 229 0.81 16.13 3.33
N LEU A 230 1.28 14.90 3.44
CA LEU A 230 2.70 14.55 3.52
C LEU A 230 3.47 15.01 2.25
N THR A 231 2.91 14.81 1.08
CA THR A 231 3.48 15.28 -0.20
C THR A 231 3.70 16.80 -0.18
N ARG A 232 2.71 17.57 0.30
CA ARG A 232 2.85 19.03 0.44
C ARG A 232 3.96 19.41 1.41
N TYR A 233 4.03 18.72 2.56
CA TYR A 233 5.06 18.96 3.57
C TYR A 233 6.46 18.64 3.03
N ILE A 234 6.64 17.48 2.42
CA ILE A 234 7.89 17.01 1.84
C ILE A 234 8.38 17.96 0.73
N ASN A 235 7.49 18.43 -0.13
CA ASN A 235 7.84 19.40 -1.17
C ASN A 235 8.28 20.76 -0.61
N ARG A 236 7.72 21.21 0.53
CA ARG A 236 8.13 22.45 1.20
C ARG A 236 9.50 22.33 1.88
N THR A 237 9.90 21.15 2.29
CA THR A 237 11.16 20.87 2.99
C THR A 237 12.28 20.41 2.07
N ARG A 238 12.12 20.57 0.74
CA ARG A 238 13.11 20.21 -0.26
C ARG A 238 14.51 20.78 0.03
N HIS A 239 14.60 21.98 0.55
CA HIS A 239 15.86 22.65 0.91
C HIS A 239 16.65 21.96 2.05
N TRP A 240 16.07 20.94 2.71
CA TRP A 240 16.77 20.15 3.72
C TRP A 240 17.72 19.10 3.11
N PHE A 241 17.62 18.87 1.83
CA PHE A 241 18.36 17.82 1.11
C PHE A 241 19.39 18.42 0.17
N PRO A 242 20.51 17.72 -0.06
CA PRO A 242 21.50 18.15 -1.05
C PRO A 242 20.87 18.27 -2.44
N GLU A 243 21.31 19.24 -3.21
CA GLU A 243 21.01 19.31 -4.63
C GLU A 243 21.58 18.08 -5.34
N LYS A 244 20.96 17.69 -6.50
CA LYS A 244 21.47 16.58 -7.30
C LYS A 244 22.99 16.76 -7.47
N ALA A 245 23.77 15.79 -7.03
CA ALA A 245 25.09 15.60 -7.60
C ALA A 245 24.88 15.28 -9.08
N GLY A 246 25.39 16.16 -9.95
CA GLY A 246 25.24 16.12 -11.40
C GLY A 246 25.76 14.83 -12.02
#